data_3728a80ca3a0261c69f6a4e83a1f15cf
#
_entry.id   3728a80ca3a0261c69f6a4e83a1f15cf
#
_cell.length_a   1.000
_cell.length_b   1.000
_cell.length_c   1.000
_cell.angle_alpha   90.00
_cell.angle_beta   90.00
_cell.angle_gamma   90.00
#
_symmetry.space_group_name_H-M   'P 1'
#
loop_
_entity.id
_entity.type
_entity.pdbx_description
1 polymer ?
#
loop_
_entity_poly.entity_id
_entity_poly.type
_entity_poly.pdbx_seq_one_letter_code
_entity_poly.pdbx_strand_id
1 'polypeptide(L)'
;MKSQRKQEQFSLFNVFTGYVNIQVKGTSFDVKIDNENKKVETVLVSGQIELLDINRNKVLDVSPGEKVTYNQNKNEYTSEAIDVNISTAWRLRQFVFENATLREIVNKLSVKFNVNINIESSALARRKFRCVINEDEGLADILNLLGYLAPIHYK
;
A
#
# COMPACT_ATOMS: atom_id res chain seq x y z
N MET A 1 26.07 -1.14 40.51
CA MET A 1 26.05 -1.48 39.07
C MET A 1 25.14 -0.50 38.34
N LYS A 2 25.74 0.46 37.66
CA LYS A 2 24.95 1.42 36.85
C LYS A 2 24.69 0.76 35.49
N SER A 3 23.45 0.37 35.23
CA SER A 3 23.04 -0.02 33.89
C SER A 3 23.10 1.21 32.98
N GLN A 4 24.10 1.28 32.14
CA GLN A 4 24.11 2.24 31.05
C GLN A 4 22.97 1.84 30.09
N ARG A 5 21.84 2.56 30.13
CA ARG A 5 20.92 2.55 29.03
C ARG A 5 21.68 3.12 27.85
N LYS A 6 22.01 2.27 26.86
CA LYS A 6 22.40 2.76 25.55
C LYS A 6 21.26 3.67 25.09
N GLN A 7 21.51 4.97 25.06
CA GLN A 7 20.66 5.86 24.27
C GLN A 7 20.80 5.37 22.84
N GLU A 8 19.76 4.70 22.34
CA GLU A 8 19.66 4.44 20.92
C GLU A 8 19.66 5.81 20.26
N GLN A 9 20.78 6.17 19.65
CA GLN A 9 20.84 7.33 18.79
C GLN A 9 20.01 6.98 17.56
N PHE A 10 18.74 7.41 17.56
CA PHE A 10 17.94 7.39 16.36
C PHE A 10 18.58 8.32 15.35
N SER A 11 19.23 7.74 14.35
CA SER A 11 19.76 8.52 13.24
C SER A 11 18.60 9.08 12.42
N LEU A 12 18.64 10.38 12.15
CA LEU A 12 17.73 11.02 11.23
C LEU A 12 18.02 10.48 9.82
N PHE A 13 16.98 9.97 9.19
CA PHE A 13 17.04 9.50 7.82
C PHE A 13 16.20 10.41 6.93
N ASN A 14 16.76 10.82 5.78
CA ASN A 14 16.07 11.69 4.86
C ASN A 14 15.83 10.97 3.53
N VAL A 15 14.60 11.04 3.05
CA VAL A 15 14.19 10.53 1.74
C VAL A 15 13.90 11.71 0.83
N PHE A 16 14.59 11.77 -0.30
CA PHE A 16 14.39 12.78 -1.33
C PHE A 16 13.57 12.19 -2.46
N THR A 17 12.35 12.68 -2.65
CA THR A 17 11.44 12.15 -3.68
C THR A 17 11.51 12.91 -4.99
N GLY A 18 12.21 14.04 -5.03
CA GLY A 18 12.21 14.99 -6.15
C GLY A 18 11.07 16.01 -6.05
N TYR A 19 10.09 15.79 -5.20
CA TYR A 19 8.94 16.68 -4.98
C TYR A 19 8.87 17.20 -3.55
N VAL A 20 9.08 16.32 -2.58
CA VAL A 20 9.13 16.63 -1.16
C VAL A 20 10.29 15.89 -0.51
N ASN A 21 10.75 16.40 0.61
CA ASN A 21 11.71 15.73 1.47
C ASN A 21 11.00 15.13 2.67
N ILE A 22 11.35 13.91 3.03
CA ILE A 22 10.76 13.18 4.14
C ILE A 22 11.84 12.94 5.18
N GLN A 23 11.69 13.52 6.35
CA GLN A 23 12.60 13.31 7.46
C GLN A 23 11.99 12.35 8.46
N VAL A 24 12.71 11.26 8.76
CA VAL A 24 12.21 10.18 9.58
C VAL A 24 13.11 9.91 10.75
N LYS A 25 12.50 9.52 11.88
CA LYS A 25 13.20 9.16 13.11
C LYS A 25 12.60 7.90 13.69
N GLY A 26 13.34 6.77 13.58
CA GLY A 26 12.92 5.50 14.15
C GLY A 26 11.54 5.03 13.67
N THR A 27 11.31 5.01 12.36
CA THR A 27 9.98 4.84 11.78
C THR A 27 9.83 3.61 10.91
N SER A 28 8.61 3.08 10.88
CA SER A 28 8.13 2.19 9.82
C SER A 28 7.15 2.98 8.96
N PHE A 29 7.46 3.13 7.67
CA PHE A 29 6.69 3.95 6.75
C PHE A 29 6.84 3.46 5.32
N ASP A 30 5.92 3.89 4.46
CA ASP A 30 5.96 3.63 3.03
C ASP A 30 5.85 4.93 2.25
N VAL A 31 6.55 4.99 1.13
CA VAL A 31 6.50 6.11 0.19
C VAL A 31 6.24 5.57 -1.20
N LYS A 32 5.24 6.13 -1.85
CA LYS A 32 4.91 5.83 -3.24
C LYS A 32 5.01 7.10 -4.06
N ILE A 33 5.78 7.04 -5.13
CA ILE A 33 5.97 8.15 -6.06
C ILE A 33 5.27 7.82 -7.37
N ASP A 34 4.32 8.68 -7.74
CA ASP A 34 3.65 8.64 -9.03
C ASP A 34 4.18 9.79 -9.89
N ASN A 35 5.12 9.47 -10.76
CA ASN A 35 5.76 10.47 -11.62
C ASN A 35 4.83 10.97 -12.73
N GLU A 36 3.87 10.17 -13.17
CA GLU A 36 2.92 10.57 -14.21
C GLU A 36 1.98 11.66 -13.71
N ASN A 37 1.44 11.47 -12.51
CA ASN A 37 0.52 12.42 -11.88
C ASN A 37 1.23 13.42 -10.96
N LYS A 38 2.56 13.32 -10.82
CA LYS A 38 3.40 14.16 -9.93
C LYS A 38 2.88 14.19 -8.49
N LYS A 39 2.64 13.00 -7.95
CA LYS A 39 2.16 12.79 -6.59
C LYS A 39 3.14 11.98 -5.76
N VAL A 40 3.20 12.28 -4.47
CA VAL A 40 3.91 11.49 -3.47
C VAL A 40 2.95 11.14 -2.36
N GLU A 41 2.77 9.85 -2.12
CA GLU A 41 1.99 9.34 -1.00
C GLU A 41 2.95 8.83 0.08
N THR A 42 2.77 9.30 1.29
CA THR A 42 3.55 8.89 2.47
C THR A 42 2.60 8.32 3.51
N VAL A 43 2.84 7.07 3.90
CA VAL A 43 2.05 6.37 4.92
C VAL A 43 2.94 6.11 6.12
N LEU A 44 2.51 6.52 7.30
CA LEU A 44 3.21 6.25 8.55
C LEU A 44 2.54 5.09 9.30
N VAL A 45 3.31 4.05 9.55
CA VAL A 45 2.88 2.88 10.33
C VAL A 45 3.21 3.09 11.81
N SER A 46 4.45 3.48 12.11
CA SER A 46 4.91 3.74 13.47
C SER A 46 6.08 4.74 13.47
N GLY A 47 6.25 5.43 14.57
CA GLY A 47 7.31 6.42 14.75
C GLY A 47 6.85 7.85 14.41
N GLN A 48 7.74 8.63 13.83
CA GLN A 48 7.51 10.05 13.55
C GLN A 48 8.11 10.46 12.21
N ILE A 49 7.34 11.16 11.42
CA ILE A 49 7.75 11.73 10.13
C ILE A 49 7.46 13.21 10.08
N GLU A 50 8.42 13.98 9.58
CA GLU A 50 8.23 15.37 9.17
C GLU A 50 8.33 15.46 7.65
N LEU A 51 7.33 16.06 7.01
CA LEU A 51 7.39 16.42 5.60
C LEU A 51 7.95 17.82 5.46
N LEU A 52 8.96 17.95 4.61
CA LEU A 52 9.64 19.19 4.29
C LEU A 52 9.42 19.52 2.82
N ASP A 53 9.35 20.80 2.49
CA ASP A 53 9.34 21.23 1.10
C ASP A 53 10.72 21.04 0.42
N ILE A 54 10.82 21.39 -0.84
CA ILE A 54 12.06 21.27 -1.61
C ILE A 54 13.19 22.14 -1.02
N ASN A 55 12.86 23.20 -0.30
CA ASN A 55 13.80 24.09 0.37
C ASN A 55 14.14 23.64 1.81
N ARG A 56 13.62 22.46 2.22
CA ARG A 56 13.78 21.87 3.56
C ARG A 56 13.06 22.62 4.68
N ASN A 57 12.05 23.41 4.35
CA ASN A 57 11.17 23.99 5.35
C ASN A 57 10.12 22.96 5.76
N LYS A 58 9.88 22.86 7.07
CA LYS A 58 8.85 21.94 7.58
C LYS A 58 7.47 22.37 7.11
N VAL A 59 6.74 21.44 6.52
CA VAL A 59 5.36 21.63 6.07
C VAL A 59 4.38 21.09 7.09
N LEU A 60 4.53 19.79 7.48
CA LEU A 60 3.65 19.15 8.43
C LEU A 60 4.29 17.90 9.06
N ASP A 61 3.72 17.48 10.19
CA ASP A 61 4.01 16.19 10.81
C ASP A 61 3.00 15.16 10.32
N VAL A 62 3.45 13.90 10.15
CA VAL A 62 2.58 12.76 9.84
C VAL A 62 2.45 11.89 11.07
N SER A 63 1.22 11.55 11.43
CA SER A 63 0.91 10.68 12.55
C SER A 63 0.78 9.21 12.15
N PRO A 64 1.05 8.23 13.04
CA PRO A 64 0.81 6.82 12.75
C PRO A 64 -0.65 6.56 12.35
N GLY A 65 -0.87 5.77 11.30
CA GLY A 65 -2.18 5.52 10.72
C GLY A 65 -2.68 6.61 9.78
N GLU A 66 -1.80 7.52 9.38
CA GLU A 66 -2.10 8.63 8.48
C GLU A 66 -1.41 8.45 7.14
N LYS A 67 -2.11 8.79 6.06
CA LYS A 67 -1.54 8.93 4.72
C LYS A 67 -1.58 10.39 4.31
N VAL A 68 -0.45 10.94 3.95
CA VAL A 68 -0.33 12.28 3.38
C VAL A 68 0.02 12.17 1.90
N THR A 69 -0.75 12.82 1.07
CA THR A 69 -0.52 12.93 -0.37
C THR A 69 -0.14 14.35 -0.73
N TYR A 70 1.02 14.50 -1.33
CA TYR A 70 1.44 15.74 -1.97
C TYR A 70 1.16 15.69 -3.47
N ASN A 71 0.50 16.71 -3.99
CA ASN A 71 0.25 16.88 -5.41
C ASN A 71 1.01 18.10 -5.93
N GLN A 72 2.06 17.90 -6.72
CA GLN A 72 2.88 18.98 -7.24
C GLN A 72 2.10 19.91 -8.19
N ASN A 73 1.21 19.36 -9.01
CA ASN A 73 0.44 20.17 -9.97
C ASN A 73 -0.46 21.19 -9.27
N LYS A 74 -0.98 20.82 -8.09
CA LYS A 74 -1.85 21.70 -7.28
C LYS A 74 -1.09 22.40 -6.15
N ASN A 75 0.16 22.01 -5.90
CA ASN A 75 0.95 22.39 -4.74
C ASN A 75 0.16 22.25 -3.43
N GLU A 76 -0.44 21.07 -3.26
CA GLU A 76 -1.39 20.79 -2.18
C GLU A 76 -1.01 19.52 -1.43
N TYR A 77 -1.14 19.57 -0.11
CA TYR A 77 -1.02 18.42 0.79
C TYR A 77 -2.39 18.03 1.31
N THR A 78 -2.75 16.76 1.18
CA THR A 78 -3.97 16.19 1.74
C THR A 78 -3.62 15.09 2.72
N SER A 79 -4.35 15.01 3.83
CA SER A 79 -4.15 14.00 4.86
C SER A 79 -5.44 13.22 5.09
N GLU A 80 -5.31 11.91 5.25
CA GLU A 80 -6.43 11.02 5.57
C GLU A 80 -5.99 9.92 6.53
N ALA A 81 -6.88 9.53 7.44
CA ALA A 81 -6.69 8.35 8.27
C ALA A 81 -6.96 7.09 7.43
N ILE A 82 -6.06 6.10 7.53
CA ILE A 82 -6.13 4.88 6.72
C ILE A 82 -5.91 3.62 7.54
N ASP A 83 -6.29 2.48 6.96
CA ASP A 83 -5.81 1.18 7.43
C ASP A 83 -4.42 0.93 6.83
N VAL A 84 -3.38 1.03 7.66
CA VAL A 84 -1.99 0.86 7.24
C VAL A 84 -1.69 -0.54 6.69
N ASN A 85 -2.43 -1.56 7.13
CA ASN A 85 -2.24 -2.93 6.64
C ASN A 85 -2.59 -3.04 5.16
N ILE A 86 -3.66 -2.37 4.72
CA ILE A 86 -4.07 -2.33 3.31
C ILE A 86 -3.11 -1.47 2.50
N SER A 87 -2.78 -0.29 2.98
CA SER A 87 -1.95 0.68 2.26
C SER A 87 -0.51 0.21 2.05
N THR A 88 0.00 -0.65 2.93
CA THR A 88 1.37 -1.17 2.86
C THR A 88 1.46 -2.59 2.29
N ALA A 89 0.35 -3.16 1.84
CA ALA A 89 0.28 -4.52 1.30
C ALA A 89 1.25 -4.76 0.11
N TRP A 90 1.50 -3.76 -0.72
CA TRP A 90 2.45 -3.85 -1.83
C TRP A 90 3.88 -4.17 -1.37
N ARG A 91 4.29 -3.69 -0.19
CA ARG A 91 5.60 -4.00 0.40
C ARG A 91 5.71 -5.48 0.79
N LEU A 92 4.60 -6.08 1.19
CA LEU A 92 4.49 -7.48 1.55
C LEU A 92 4.27 -8.39 0.33
N ARG A 93 4.26 -7.82 -0.88
CA ARG A 93 3.94 -8.53 -2.13
C ARG A 93 2.60 -9.25 -2.05
N GLN A 94 1.58 -8.49 -1.69
CA GLN A 94 0.21 -8.99 -1.56
C GLN A 94 -0.76 -8.17 -2.39
N PHE A 95 -1.77 -8.85 -2.93
CA PHE A 95 -2.97 -8.21 -3.42
C PHE A 95 -4.03 -8.27 -2.32
N VAL A 96 -4.48 -7.12 -1.86
CA VAL A 96 -5.55 -7.02 -0.86
C VAL A 96 -6.83 -6.61 -1.57
N PHE A 97 -7.84 -7.45 -1.48
CA PHE A 97 -9.18 -7.19 -2.01
C PHE A 97 -10.13 -6.95 -0.86
N GLU A 98 -10.64 -5.73 -0.77
CA GLU A 98 -11.67 -5.32 0.17
C GLU A 98 -12.95 -5.09 -0.63
N ASN A 99 -13.92 -6.00 -0.54
CA ASN A 99 -15.20 -5.85 -1.22
C ASN A 99 -15.07 -5.75 -2.77
N ALA A 100 -14.13 -6.49 -3.35
CA ALA A 100 -13.92 -6.56 -4.80
C ALA A 100 -14.79 -7.63 -5.44
N THR A 101 -15.32 -7.36 -6.64
CA THR A 101 -16.05 -8.37 -7.42
C THR A 101 -15.10 -9.44 -7.95
N LEU A 102 -15.63 -10.64 -8.19
CA LEU A 102 -14.84 -11.71 -8.83
C LEU A 102 -14.27 -11.26 -10.18
N ARG A 103 -14.99 -10.45 -10.94
CA ARG A 103 -14.52 -9.88 -12.21
C ARG A 103 -13.27 -9.03 -12.03
N GLU A 104 -13.23 -8.17 -11.01
CA GLU A 104 -12.07 -7.34 -10.70
C GLU A 104 -10.86 -8.19 -10.29
N ILE A 105 -11.08 -9.21 -9.47
CA ILE A 105 -10.03 -10.15 -9.05
C ILE A 105 -9.49 -10.92 -10.26
N VAL A 106 -10.36 -11.46 -11.09
CA VAL A 106 -10.00 -12.23 -12.29
C VAL A 106 -9.25 -11.37 -13.30
N ASN A 107 -9.65 -10.12 -13.51
CA ASN A 107 -8.94 -9.20 -14.39
C ASN A 107 -7.50 -8.98 -13.92
N LYS A 108 -7.30 -8.82 -12.62
CA LYS A 108 -5.96 -8.65 -12.06
C LYS A 108 -5.12 -9.91 -12.18
N LEU A 109 -5.70 -11.08 -11.97
CA LEU A 109 -5.02 -12.36 -12.16
C LEU A 109 -4.68 -12.63 -13.63
N SER A 110 -5.56 -12.27 -14.55
CA SER A 110 -5.34 -12.40 -16.00
C SER A 110 -4.11 -11.62 -16.45
N VAL A 111 -3.93 -10.40 -15.95
CA VAL A 111 -2.74 -9.58 -16.23
C VAL A 111 -1.49 -10.18 -15.59
N LYS A 112 -1.58 -10.56 -14.31
CA LYS A 112 -0.44 -11.10 -13.57
C LYS A 112 0.13 -12.37 -14.20
N PHE A 113 -0.74 -13.31 -14.58
CA PHE A 113 -0.34 -14.62 -15.11
C PHE A 113 -0.30 -14.65 -16.64
N ASN A 114 -0.64 -13.55 -17.31
CA ASN A 114 -0.74 -13.48 -18.77
C ASN A 114 -1.62 -14.60 -19.36
N VAL A 115 -2.80 -14.76 -18.79
CA VAL A 115 -3.80 -15.78 -19.18
C VAL A 115 -5.16 -15.13 -19.38
N ASN A 116 -6.02 -15.80 -20.13
CA ASN A 116 -7.40 -15.40 -20.31
C ASN A 116 -8.30 -16.22 -19.40
N ILE A 117 -8.96 -15.56 -18.46
CA ILE A 117 -9.88 -16.20 -17.51
C ILE A 117 -11.30 -15.72 -17.79
N ASN A 118 -12.17 -16.64 -18.17
CA ASN A 118 -13.58 -16.34 -18.44
C ASN A 118 -14.45 -16.76 -17.25
N ILE A 119 -15.40 -15.91 -16.89
CA ILE A 119 -16.41 -16.20 -15.89
C ILE A 119 -17.73 -16.46 -16.64
N GLU A 120 -18.22 -17.69 -16.61
CA GLU A 120 -19.44 -18.09 -17.33
C GLU A 120 -20.71 -17.52 -16.69
N SER A 121 -20.74 -17.37 -15.36
CA SER A 121 -21.90 -16.85 -14.63
C SER A 121 -21.77 -15.36 -14.36
N SER A 122 -22.69 -14.56 -14.88
CA SER A 122 -22.74 -13.12 -14.58
C SER A 122 -23.08 -12.83 -13.12
N ALA A 123 -23.87 -13.68 -12.47
CA ALA A 123 -24.16 -13.56 -11.05
C ALA A 123 -22.90 -13.79 -10.21
N LEU A 124 -22.08 -14.79 -10.57
CA LEU A 124 -20.81 -15.07 -9.90
C LEU A 124 -19.81 -13.96 -10.14
N ALA A 125 -19.75 -13.39 -11.34
CA ALA A 125 -18.85 -12.28 -11.67
C ALA A 125 -19.06 -11.03 -10.81
N ARG A 126 -20.28 -10.79 -10.34
CA ARG A 126 -20.65 -9.66 -9.48
C ARG A 126 -20.51 -9.94 -7.98
N ARG A 127 -20.27 -11.18 -7.61
CA ARG A 127 -20.10 -11.54 -6.21
C ARG A 127 -18.85 -10.89 -5.64
N LYS A 128 -18.97 -10.30 -4.46
CA LYS A 128 -17.89 -9.57 -3.81
C LYS A 128 -17.13 -10.45 -2.83
N PHE A 129 -15.83 -10.25 -2.77
CA PHE A 129 -14.91 -11.00 -1.92
C PHE A 129 -14.03 -10.06 -1.11
N ARG A 130 -13.65 -10.55 0.05
CA ARG A 130 -12.60 -9.99 0.87
C ARG A 130 -11.52 -11.05 1.02
N CYS A 131 -10.36 -10.82 0.45
CA CYS A 131 -9.25 -11.76 0.54
C CYS A 131 -7.90 -11.08 0.34
N VAL A 132 -6.86 -11.78 0.77
CA VAL A 132 -5.46 -11.41 0.56
C VAL A 132 -4.81 -12.52 -0.25
N ILE A 133 -4.15 -12.16 -1.33
CA ILE A 133 -3.43 -13.07 -2.21
C ILE A 133 -1.97 -12.67 -2.22
N ASN A 134 -1.06 -13.60 -1.92
CA ASN A 134 0.37 -13.36 -2.00
C ASN A 134 0.82 -13.40 -3.47
N GLU A 135 1.74 -12.52 -3.84
CA GLU A 135 2.23 -12.44 -5.25
C GLU A 135 2.95 -13.71 -5.72
N ASP A 136 3.52 -14.48 -4.80
CA ASP A 136 4.25 -15.71 -5.09
C ASP A 136 3.35 -16.96 -5.20
N GLU A 137 2.05 -16.82 -4.88
CA GLU A 137 1.09 -17.92 -5.04
C GLU A 137 0.83 -18.22 -6.51
N GLY A 138 0.76 -19.50 -6.85
CA GLY A 138 0.38 -19.96 -8.19
C GLY A 138 -1.09 -19.73 -8.50
N LEU A 139 -1.42 -19.63 -9.79
CA LEU A 139 -2.82 -19.39 -10.23
C LEU A 139 -3.77 -20.49 -9.73
N ALA A 140 -3.37 -21.76 -9.78
CA ALA A 140 -4.19 -22.88 -9.30
C ALA A 140 -4.51 -22.77 -7.81
N ASP A 141 -3.53 -22.37 -7.00
CA ASP A 141 -3.71 -22.22 -5.55
C ASP A 141 -4.66 -21.06 -5.24
N ILE A 142 -4.55 -19.96 -5.97
CA ILE A 142 -5.45 -18.81 -5.84
C ILE A 142 -6.88 -19.18 -6.23
N LEU A 143 -7.07 -19.90 -7.33
CA LEU A 143 -8.40 -20.35 -7.77
C LEU A 143 -9.01 -21.34 -6.79
N ASN A 144 -8.21 -22.21 -6.18
CA ASN A 144 -8.65 -23.09 -5.11
C ASN A 144 -9.08 -22.31 -3.87
N LEU A 145 -8.32 -21.29 -3.48
CA LEU A 145 -8.69 -20.42 -2.37
C LEU A 145 -10.05 -19.73 -2.61
N LEU A 146 -10.26 -19.19 -3.80
CA LEU A 146 -11.54 -18.59 -4.18
C LEU A 146 -12.68 -19.62 -4.17
N GLY A 147 -12.41 -20.88 -4.51
CA GLY A 147 -13.34 -22.00 -4.45
C GLY A 147 -13.82 -22.34 -3.04
N TYR A 148 -13.01 -22.07 -2.00
CA TYR A 148 -13.44 -22.21 -0.61
C TYR A 148 -14.37 -21.07 -0.15
N LEU A 149 -14.24 -19.90 -0.76
CA LEU A 149 -15.02 -18.72 -0.39
C LEU A 149 -16.38 -18.66 -1.11
N ALA A 150 -16.51 -19.34 -2.24
CA ALA A 150 -17.71 -19.40 -3.05
C ALA A 150 -17.76 -20.69 -3.87
N PRO A 151 -18.94 -21.11 -4.39
CA PRO A 151 -19.05 -22.29 -5.26
C PRO A 151 -18.45 -22.01 -6.64
N ILE A 152 -17.13 -21.90 -6.71
CA ILE A 152 -16.36 -21.68 -7.93
C ILE A 152 -15.72 -23.01 -8.35
N HIS A 153 -15.99 -23.40 -9.59
CA HIS A 153 -15.33 -24.53 -10.23
C HIS A 153 -14.60 -24.01 -11.47
N TYR A 154 -13.35 -24.40 -11.64
CA TYR A 154 -12.56 -24.03 -12.81
C TYR A 154 -12.08 -25.29 -13.56
N LYS A 155 -11.85 -25.12 -14.82
CA LYS A 155 -11.29 -26.17 -15.69
C LYS A 155 -9.91 -25.78 -16.17
#